data_46f523efcf424460fc02b545752a790e
#
_entry.id   46f523efcf424460fc02b545752a790e
#
_cell.length_a   1.000
_cell.length_b   1.000
_cell.length_c   1.000
_cell.angle_alpha   90.00
_cell.angle_beta   90.00
_cell.angle_gamma   90.00
#
_symmetry.space_group_name_H-M   'P 1'
#
loop_
_entity.id
_entity.type
_entity.pdbx_description
1 polymer ?
#
loop_
_entity_poly.entity_id
_entity_poly.type
_entity_poly.pdbx_seq_one_letter_code
_entity_poly.pdbx_strand_id
1 'polypeptide(L)'
;MTRKMTSLRSLAAGSALLFLFAPTLYAAEQAAPEAPPVDARAWILMDYASGKVLAEGNADEKLDPASLTKIMTSYVVGQALKAGKIKLDDMVTIGKDAWATGNPALRGSSVMFLKPGDQVSVSDLNKGVIIQSGNDACIA
;
A
#
# COMPACT_ATOMS: atom_id res chain seq x y z
N MET A 1 56.56 -26.45 80.66
CA MET A 1 56.61 -25.96 79.33
C MET A 1 55.26 -26.30 78.70
N THR A 2 54.31 -25.36 78.72
CA THR A 2 52.93 -25.60 78.26
C THR A 2 52.62 -24.64 77.14
N ARG A 3 52.39 -25.17 75.94
CA ARG A 3 52.05 -24.43 74.69
C ARG A 3 50.54 -24.33 74.56
N LYS A 4 50.01 -23.10 74.66
CA LYS A 4 48.61 -22.82 74.42
C LYS A 4 48.31 -22.81 72.91
N MET A 5 47.37 -23.66 72.50
CA MET A 5 46.79 -23.65 71.14
C MET A 5 45.61 -22.65 71.13
N THR A 6 45.74 -21.63 70.32
CA THR A 6 44.66 -20.69 70.02
C THR A 6 43.82 -21.17 68.87
N SER A 7 42.53 -21.39 69.11
CA SER A 7 41.55 -21.79 68.11
C SER A 7 41.13 -20.55 67.23
N LEU A 8 41.31 -20.68 65.92
CA LEU A 8 40.76 -19.72 64.93
C LEU A 8 39.28 -20.06 64.67
N ARG A 9 38.41 -19.15 65.02
CA ARG A 9 37.00 -19.21 64.65
C ARG A 9 36.83 -18.58 63.26
N SER A 10 36.44 -19.40 62.28
CA SER A 10 36.06 -19.00 60.94
C SER A 10 34.69 -18.30 60.95
N LEU A 11 34.66 -17.02 60.62
CA LEU A 11 33.41 -16.33 60.26
C LEU A 11 33.03 -16.69 58.83
N ALA A 12 31.95 -17.43 58.68
CA ALA A 12 31.30 -17.65 57.36
C ALA A 12 30.45 -16.39 57.06
N ALA A 13 30.89 -15.63 56.10
CA ALA A 13 30.11 -14.52 55.54
C ALA A 13 29.12 -15.08 54.53
N GLY A 14 27.84 -15.13 54.88
CA GLY A 14 26.75 -15.50 53.98
C GLY A 14 26.42 -14.32 53.07
N SER A 15 26.75 -14.48 51.76
CA SER A 15 26.32 -13.52 50.73
C SER A 15 24.84 -13.83 50.36
N ALA A 16 23.94 -12.99 50.82
CA ALA A 16 22.55 -12.99 50.39
C ALA A 16 22.43 -12.37 48.99
N LEU A 17 22.20 -13.22 47.96
CA LEU A 17 21.89 -12.79 46.62
C LEU A 17 20.43 -12.26 46.59
N LEU A 18 20.25 -10.94 46.63
CA LEU A 18 18.97 -10.29 46.35
C LEU A 18 18.69 -10.37 44.86
N PHE A 19 17.83 -11.28 44.44
CA PHE A 19 17.23 -11.27 43.12
C PHE A 19 16.23 -10.10 43.02
N LEU A 20 16.66 -8.99 42.40
CA LEU A 20 15.76 -7.91 42.00
C LEU A 20 14.85 -8.43 40.86
N PHE A 21 13.66 -8.89 41.21
CA PHE A 21 12.56 -9.07 40.26
C PHE A 21 12.14 -7.69 39.75
N ALA A 22 12.65 -7.27 38.58
CA ALA A 22 12.13 -6.13 37.86
C ALA A 22 10.77 -6.55 37.27
N PRO A 23 9.65 -5.89 37.63
CA PRO A 23 8.39 -6.16 36.96
C PRO A 23 8.54 -5.69 35.50
N THR A 24 8.50 -6.60 34.55
CA THR A 24 8.31 -6.29 33.15
C THR A 24 6.91 -5.68 33.01
N LEU A 25 6.88 -4.37 32.91
CA LEU A 25 5.68 -3.64 32.48
C LEU A 25 5.37 -4.08 31.04
N TYR A 26 4.53 -5.09 30.90
CA TYR A 26 3.86 -5.34 29.63
C TYR A 26 2.98 -4.10 29.39
N ALA A 27 3.41 -3.22 28.48
CA ALA A 27 2.53 -2.21 27.94
C ALA A 27 1.35 -2.98 27.32
N ALA A 28 0.18 -2.89 27.92
CA ALA A 28 -1.04 -3.42 27.33
C ALA A 28 -1.18 -2.72 25.98
N GLU A 29 -1.03 -3.48 24.88
CA GLU A 29 -1.29 -2.99 23.54
C GLU A 29 -2.74 -2.53 23.55
N GLN A 30 -2.94 -1.23 23.52
CA GLN A 30 -4.26 -0.63 23.50
C GLN A 30 -4.95 -1.17 22.24
N ALA A 31 -6.00 -1.96 22.43
CA ALA A 31 -6.80 -2.48 21.31
C ALA A 31 -7.21 -1.27 20.44
N ALA A 32 -6.94 -1.38 19.14
CA ALA A 32 -7.37 -0.35 18.20
C ALA A 32 -8.89 -0.16 18.34
N PRO A 33 -9.38 1.08 18.23
CA PRO A 33 -10.81 1.33 18.27
C PRO A 33 -11.50 0.52 17.15
N GLU A 34 -12.71 0.05 17.45
CA GLU A 34 -13.51 -0.70 16.48
C GLU A 34 -13.68 0.14 15.20
N ALA A 35 -13.49 -0.50 14.04
CA ALA A 35 -13.65 0.17 12.76
C ALA A 35 -15.11 0.60 12.57
N PRO A 36 -15.35 1.80 12.02
CA PRO A 36 -16.72 2.21 11.68
C PRO A 36 -17.30 1.25 10.63
N PRO A 37 -18.63 1.11 10.58
CA PRO A 37 -19.29 0.29 9.57
C PRO A 37 -18.97 0.85 8.17
N VAL A 38 -18.49 -0.01 7.27
CA VAL A 38 -18.17 0.32 5.88
C VAL A 38 -19.14 -0.42 4.98
N ASP A 39 -19.92 0.33 4.20
CA ASP A 39 -20.84 -0.24 3.20
C ASP A 39 -20.06 -0.62 1.93
N ALA A 40 -19.25 -1.67 2.04
CA ALA A 40 -18.49 -2.24 0.95
C ALA A 40 -18.43 -3.77 1.09
N ARG A 41 -18.37 -4.45 -0.04
CA ARG A 41 -18.29 -5.92 -0.11
C ARG A 41 -16.98 -6.44 0.48
N ALA A 42 -15.86 -5.73 0.22
CA ALA A 42 -14.57 -5.97 0.84
C ALA A 42 -13.81 -4.64 0.98
N TRP A 43 -13.01 -4.53 2.04
CA TRP A 43 -12.23 -3.32 2.30
C TRP A 43 -11.04 -3.64 3.23
N ILE A 44 -10.02 -2.80 3.17
CA ILE A 44 -8.85 -2.86 4.04
C ILE A 44 -8.37 -1.44 4.34
N LEU A 45 -8.02 -1.19 5.59
CA LEU A 45 -7.38 0.03 6.05
C LEU A 45 -5.97 -0.29 6.54
N MET A 46 -4.98 0.34 5.97
CA MET A 46 -3.57 0.11 6.31
C MET A 46 -2.88 1.41 6.71
N ASP A 47 -2.00 1.33 7.68
CA ASP A 47 -1.03 2.40 7.95
C ASP A 47 -0.01 2.45 6.81
N TYR A 48 0.09 3.60 6.16
CA TYR A 48 0.94 3.78 4.98
C TYR A 48 2.44 3.58 5.28
N ALA A 49 2.90 4.02 6.45
CA ALA A 49 4.33 4.01 6.77
C ALA A 49 4.83 2.62 7.19
N SER A 50 4.03 1.90 7.97
CA SER A 50 4.40 0.59 8.51
C SER A 50 3.86 -0.60 7.72
N GLY A 51 2.85 -0.39 6.86
CA GLY A 51 2.12 -1.47 6.20
C GLY A 51 1.21 -2.27 7.14
N LYS A 52 1.06 -1.84 8.41
CA LYS A 52 0.20 -2.54 9.39
C LYS A 52 -1.27 -2.39 8.98
N VAL A 53 -1.98 -3.51 8.91
CA VAL A 53 -3.43 -3.51 8.74
C VAL A 53 -4.06 -3.02 10.05
N LEU A 54 -4.87 -1.97 9.97
CA LEU A 54 -5.57 -1.37 11.10
C LEU A 54 -6.98 -1.93 11.26
N ALA A 55 -7.64 -2.20 10.14
CA ALA A 55 -8.95 -2.82 10.09
C ALA A 55 -9.23 -3.38 8.69
N GLU A 56 -10.09 -4.37 8.58
CA GLU A 56 -10.45 -4.99 7.31
C GLU A 56 -11.82 -5.67 7.35
N GLY A 57 -12.40 -5.87 6.18
CA GLY A 57 -13.59 -6.68 5.98
C GLY A 57 -13.46 -7.43 4.65
N ASN A 58 -13.50 -8.77 4.70
CA ASN A 58 -13.35 -9.66 3.53
C ASN A 58 -12.16 -9.29 2.62
N ALA A 59 -11.04 -8.83 3.19
CA ALA A 59 -9.92 -8.24 2.44
C ALA A 59 -9.29 -9.18 1.40
N ASP A 60 -9.39 -10.50 1.61
CA ASP A 60 -8.89 -11.53 0.70
C ASP A 60 -9.91 -11.96 -0.37
N GLU A 61 -11.12 -11.38 -0.39
CA GLU A 61 -12.11 -11.70 -1.40
C GLU A 61 -11.64 -11.23 -2.78
N LYS A 62 -11.65 -12.15 -3.75
CA LYS A 62 -11.30 -11.82 -5.14
C LYS A 62 -12.41 -11.03 -5.79
N LEU A 63 -12.13 -9.77 -6.05
CA LEU A 63 -13.03 -8.84 -6.73
C LEU A 63 -12.37 -8.29 -7.99
N ASP A 64 -13.18 -7.95 -8.98
CA ASP A 64 -12.71 -7.22 -10.15
C ASP A 64 -12.27 -5.82 -9.73
N PRO A 65 -11.02 -5.40 -10.04
CA PRO A 65 -10.48 -4.11 -9.58
C PRO A 65 -11.12 -2.92 -10.29
N ALA A 66 -11.92 -3.15 -11.32
CA ALA A 66 -12.55 -2.10 -12.12
C ALA A 66 -11.52 -1.01 -12.50
N SER A 67 -11.85 0.26 -12.31
CA SER A 67 -10.96 1.39 -12.66
C SER A 67 -9.69 1.51 -11.82
N LEU A 68 -9.54 0.77 -10.73
CA LEU A 68 -8.26 0.69 -10.01
C LEU A 68 -7.13 0.16 -10.93
N THR A 69 -7.47 -0.63 -11.96
CA THR A 69 -6.53 -1.06 -13.01
C THR A 69 -5.77 0.10 -13.65
N LYS A 70 -6.38 1.30 -13.74
CA LYS A 70 -5.79 2.49 -14.35
C LYS A 70 -4.61 3.07 -13.55
N ILE A 71 -4.49 2.73 -12.29
CA ILE A 71 -3.29 3.04 -11.48
C ILE A 71 -2.06 2.40 -12.14
N MET A 72 -2.20 1.13 -12.59
CA MET A 72 -1.12 0.44 -13.29
C MET A 72 -0.86 1.06 -14.66
N THR A 73 -1.89 1.45 -15.42
CA THR A 73 -1.73 2.16 -16.71
C THR A 73 -0.91 3.43 -16.52
N SER A 74 -1.30 4.30 -15.57
CA SER A 74 -0.59 5.54 -15.28
C SER A 74 0.83 5.29 -14.75
N TYR A 75 1.04 4.23 -13.96
CA TYR A 75 2.37 3.85 -13.50
C TYR A 75 3.28 3.48 -14.67
N VAL A 76 2.81 2.66 -15.62
CA VAL A 76 3.58 2.26 -16.81
C VAL A 76 3.92 3.47 -17.68
N VAL A 77 2.96 4.37 -17.91
CA VAL A 77 3.18 5.64 -18.61
C VAL A 77 4.25 6.47 -17.88
N GLY A 78 4.16 6.59 -16.54
CA GLY A 78 5.14 7.30 -15.72
C GLY A 78 6.55 6.69 -15.81
N GLN A 79 6.67 5.37 -15.87
CA GLN A 79 7.96 4.69 -16.06
C GLN A 79 8.54 4.96 -17.48
N ALA A 80 7.70 4.98 -18.51
CA ALA A 80 8.12 5.28 -19.87
C ALA A 80 8.61 6.74 -20.00
N LEU A 81 7.90 7.70 -19.38
CA LEU A 81 8.31 9.10 -19.29
C LEU A 81 9.66 9.23 -18.56
N LYS A 82 9.80 8.61 -17.40
CA LYS A 82 11.04 8.63 -16.62
C LYS A 82 12.24 8.04 -17.39
N ALA A 83 11.98 7.01 -18.19
CA ALA A 83 13.00 6.38 -19.04
C ALA A 83 13.30 7.16 -20.35
N GLY A 84 12.60 8.27 -20.59
CA GLY A 84 12.74 9.07 -21.81
C GLY A 84 12.25 8.37 -23.09
N LYS A 85 11.44 7.30 -22.95
CA LYS A 85 10.89 6.55 -24.10
C LYS A 85 9.76 7.31 -24.79
N ILE A 86 9.03 8.11 -24.03
CA ILE A 86 7.98 8.99 -24.47
C ILE A 86 8.09 10.33 -23.75
N LYS A 87 7.46 11.37 -24.27
CA LYS A 87 7.37 12.71 -23.67
C LYS A 87 5.92 13.11 -23.48
N LEU A 88 5.66 14.05 -22.59
CA LEU A 88 4.31 14.53 -22.31
C LEU A 88 3.66 15.22 -23.52
N ASP A 89 4.48 15.83 -24.38
CA ASP A 89 4.09 16.55 -25.59
C ASP A 89 4.06 15.67 -26.85
N ASP A 90 4.47 14.40 -26.77
CA ASP A 90 4.34 13.48 -27.89
C ASP A 90 2.86 13.33 -28.27
N MET A 91 2.59 13.40 -29.58
CA MET A 91 1.24 13.29 -30.13
C MET A 91 0.94 11.85 -30.52
N VAL A 92 -0.17 11.33 -30.01
CA VAL A 92 -0.68 9.98 -30.31
C VAL A 92 -1.82 10.10 -31.30
N THR A 93 -1.72 9.36 -32.41
CA THR A 93 -2.82 9.23 -33.36
C THR A 93 -3.80 8.17 -32.86
N ILE A 94 -5.04 8.56 -32.61
CA ILE A 94 -6.07 7.69 -32.06
C ILE A 94 -6.51 6.64 -33.10
N GLY A 95 -6.39 5.37 -32.73
CA GLY A 95 -6.82 4.24 -33.53
C GLY A 95 -8.33 3.94 -33.41
N LYS A 96 -8.80 3.04 -34.26
CA LYS A 96 -10.20 2.60 -34.23
C LYS A 96 -10.55 1.78 -32.99
N ASP A 97 -9.57 1.13 -32.37
CA ASP A 97 -9.66 0.33 -31.14
C ASP A 97 -9.97 1.20 -29.92
N ALA A 98 -9.48 2.42 -29.88
CA ALA A 98 -9.77 3.42 -28.85
C ALA A 98 -11.09 4.19 -29.10
N TRP A 99 -11.78 3.94 -30.21
CA TRP A 99 -13.03 4.64 -30.52
C TRP A 99 -14.23 3.97 -29.83
N ALA A 100 -14.75 4.60 -28.78
CA ALA A 100 -15.82 4.06 -27.95
C ALA A 100 -17.10 3.67 -28.71
N THR A 101 -17.50 4.46 -29.71
CA THR A 101 -18.68 4.19 -30.54
C THR A 101 -18.49 2.94 -31.42
N GLY A 102 -17.27 2.72 -31.90
CA GLY A 102 -16.94 1.59 -32.78
C GLY A 102 -16.44 0.34 -32.05
N ASN A 103 -16.14 0.44 -30.76
CA ASN A 103 -15.62 -0.67 -29.96
C ASN A 103 -16.64 -1.15 -28.92
N PRO A 104 -17.28 -2.33 -29.14
CA PRO A 104 -18.26 -2.88 -28.20
C PRO A 104 -17.74 -3.06 -26.79
N ALA A 105 -16.43 -3.30 -26.59
CA ALA A 105 -15.79 -3.48 -25.28
C ALA A 105 -15.80 -2.19 -24.44
N LEU A 106 -15.96 -1.03 -25.06
CA LEU A 106 -16.03 0.28 -24.40
C LEU A 106 -17.46 0.72 -24.08
N ARG A 107 -18.47 -0.07 -24.47
CA ARG A 107 -19.88 0.29 -24.30
C ARG A 107 -20.22 0.44 -22.80
N GLY A 108 -20.79 1.59 -22.44
CA GLY A 108 -21.19 1.87 -21.06
C GLY A 108 -20.03 2.20 -20.10
N SER A 109 -18.80 2.28 -20.60
CA SER A 109 -17.64 2.66 -19.80
C SER A 109 -17.41 4.20 -19.80
N SER A 110 -16.60 4.69 -18.85
CA SER A 110 -16.11 6.07 -18.87
C SER A 110 -15.14 6.26 -20.02
N VAL A 111 -15.28 7.35 -20.79
CA VAL A 111 -14.47 7.66 -21.99
C VAL A 111 -14.18 9.14 -22.10
N MET A 112 -13.09 9.48 -22.81
CA MET A 112 -12.75 10.85 -23.26
C MET A 112 -13.46 11.26 -24.55
N PHE A 113 -14.21 10.37 -25.18
CA PHE A 113 -14.86 10.58 -26.48
C PHE A 113 -13.86 10.75 -27.63
N LEU A 114 -12.76 10.02 -27.61
CA LEU A 114 -11.75 10.00 -28.67
C LEU A 114 -12.31 9.47 -29.97
N LYS A 115 -11.82 10.02 -31.09
CA LYS A 115 -12.22 9.61 -32.45
C LYS A 115 -11.00 9.14 -33.25
N PRO A 116 -11.15 8.16 -34.16
CA PRO A 116 -10.07 7.74 -35.04
C PRO A 116 -9.50 8.93 -35.81
N GLY A 117 -8.18 9.06 -35.81
CA GLY A 117 -7.47 10.13 -36.49
C GLY A 117 -7.23 11.38 -35.63
N ASP A 118 -7.87 11.51 -34.46
CA ASP A 118 -7.55 12.58 -33.53
C ASP A 118 -6.06 12.51 -33.15
N GLN A 119 -5.45 13.66 -32.96
CA GLN A 119 -4.10 13.80 -32.42
C GLN A 119 -4.19 14.32 -30.99
N VAL A 120 -3.76 13.51 -30.02
CA VAL A 120 -3.89 13.84 -28.60
C VAL A 120 -2.55 13.65 -27.91
N SER A 121 -2.15 14.60 -27.06
CA SER A 121 -0.88 14.50 -26.35
C SER A 121 -0.89 13.40 -25.30
N VAL A 122 0.27 12.80 -25.03
CA VAL A 122 0.45 11.86 -23.90
C VAL A 122 -0.02 12.48 -22.58
N SER A 123 0.24 13.79 -22.39
CA SER A 123 -0.24 14.53 -21.21
C SER A 123 -1.76 14.49 -21.09
N ASP A 124 -2.47 14.77 -22.17
CA ASP A 124 -3.94 14.83 -22.13
C ASP A 124 -4.57 13.45 -22.06
N LEU A 125 -3.98 12.44 -22.72
CA LEU A 125 -4.39 11.05 -22.56
C LEU A 125 -4.24 10.61 -21.11
N ASN A 126 -3.12 10.89 -20.45
CA ASN A 126 -2.90 10.52 -19.05
C ASN A 126 -3.86 11.25 -18.11
N LYS A 127 -4.19 12.53 -18.36
CA LYS A 127 -5.26 13.24 -17.64
C LYS A 127 -6.62 12.57 -17.85
N GLY A 128 -6.91 12.14 -19.06
CA GLY A 128 -8.13 11.40 -19.38
C GLY A 128 -8.23 10.08 -18.61
N VAL A 129 -7.13 9.37 -18.48
CA VAL A 129 -7.05 8.14 -17.65
C VAL A 129 -7.31 8.46 -16.19
N ILE A 130 -6.65 9.48 -15.62
CA ILE A 130 -6.66 9.77 -14.18
C ILE A 130 -7.96 10.47 -13.75
N ILE A 131 -8.38 11.50 -14.50
CA ILE A 131 -9.49 12.37 -14.10
C ILE A 131 -10.83 11.80 -14.56
N GLN A 132 -10.92 11.45 -15.85
CA GLN A 132 -12.15 10.96 -16.48
C GLN A 132 -12.33 9.45 -16.35
N SER A 133 -11.29 8.74 -15.92
CA SER A 133 -11.28 7.28 -15.93
C SER A 133 -11.54 6.69 -17.33
N GLY A 134 -11.04 7.37 -18.39
CA GLY A 134 -11.31 7.06 -19.80
C GLY A 134 -10.71 5.73 -20.23
N ASN A 135 -11.55 4.77 -20.58
CA ASN A 135 -11.10 3.49 -21.11
C ASN A 135 -10.49 3.62 -22.51
N ASP A 136 -11.04 4.51 -23.34
CA ASP A 136 -10.50 4.86 -24.66
C ASP A 136 -9.10 5.46 -24.55
N ALA A 137 -8.86 6.32 -23.57
CA ALA A 137 -7.53 6.87 -23.30
C ALA A 137 -6.51 5.83 -22.80
N CYS A 138 -6.97 4.74 -22.16
CA CYS A 138 -6.09 3.63 -21.78
C CYS A 138 -5.69 2.76 -22.97
N ILE A 139 -6.53 2.69 -24.00
CA ILE A 139 -6.29 1.89 -25.21
C ILE A 139 -5.40 2.66 -26.18
N ALA A 140 -5.59 3.97 -26.24
CA ALA A 140 -4.78 4.86 -27.09
C ALA A 140 -3.31 4.87 -26.67
#